data_d4227fc95ab4645cf1a4dd075f3c6bf8
#
_entry.id   d4227fc95ab4645cf1a4dd075f3c6bf8
#
_cell.length_a   1.000
_cell.length_b   1.000
_cell.length_c   1.000
_cell.angle_alpha   90.00
_cell.angle_beta   90.00
_cell.angle_gamma   90.00
#
_symmetry.space_group_name_H-M   'P 1'
#
loop_
_entity.id
_entity.type
_entity.pdbx_description
1 polymer ?
#
loop_
_entity_poly.entity_id
_entity_poly.type
_entity_poly.pdbx_seq_one_letter_code
_entity_poly.pdbx_strand_id
1 'polypeptide(L)'
;MAKHYNLAVSPEIEAFFDAAENGRWDELNERFKALAKLKKSENAPPELGTLWGPILETLGVAESAHDWPSQRLLDYGNAILESLRPGMIYVGGTDPGRFIPTLLNETGDGEHHVVLTQNALADGSYLEYVRFLYGEPLATLTSEESKQAFQNYIEDAKKRLAHDQQFPDEPKQLRPGEDIQVADERVQVSGQIAVMGINELLLQMVMDKNPDRAFALEESFPLRSTYTNASPLGPIMELRVRDEQSALTADTARQVLDYWQAASQQILSETTADTPEGLNVLKTYSKMADSQGNLFAERNLNTEAEQAYKSGLQIYPDDSEATYGLAKLWTREGRVEEAKQLVRGFEEKHPEQRKNPVWSASFRAP
;
A
#
# COMPACT_ATOMS: atom_id res chain seq x y z
N MET A 1 18.40 14.83 11.34
CA MET A 1 17.32 14.92 12.35
C MET A 1 17.89 15.16 13.75
N ALA A 2 18.77 14.31 14.31
CA ALA A 2 19.33 14.52 15.65
C ALA A 2 19.95 15.92 15.86
N LYS A 3 20.82 16.37 14.94
CA LYS A 3 21.39 17.73 14.97
C LYS A 3 20.35 18.83 14.89
N HIS A 4 19.30 18.66 14.09
CA HIS A 4 18.24 19.65 13.91
C HIS A 4 17.45 19.87 15.22
N TYR A 5 17.18 18.80 15.94
CA TYR A 5 16.45 18.84 17.21
C TYR A 5 17.36 18.91 18.44
N ASN A 6 18.67 19.05 18.23
CA ASN A 6 19.69 19.08 19.30
C ASN A 6 19.57 17.90 20.29
N LEU A 7 19.40 16.69 19.75
CA LEU A 7 19.26 15.45 20.51
C LEU A 7 20.62 14.76 20.67
N ALA A 8 20.90 14.25 21.85
CA ALA A 8 21.94 13.26 22.04
C ALA A 8 21.46 11.91 21.55
N VAL A 9 22.26 11.24 20.72
CA VAL A 9 21.94 9.90 20.21
C VAL A 9 22.49 8.88 21.20
N SER A 10 21.66 7.93 21.63
CA SER A 10 22.11 6.87 22.52
C SER A 10 23.03 5.86 21.82
N PRO A 11 23.94 5.18 22.53
CA PRO A 11 24.82 4.18 21.95
C PRO A 11 24.07 3.01 21.27
N GLU A 12 22.86 2.70 21.74
CA GLU A 12 22.01 1.66 21.16
C GLU A 12 21.52 2.05 19.75
N ILE A 13 21.14 3.33 19.57
CA ILE A 13 20.74 3.87 18.27
C ILE A 13 21.94 3.96 17.32
N GLU A 14 23.09 4.45 17.82
CA GLU A 14 24.32 4.49 17.02
C GLU A 14 24.72 3.09 16.54
N ALA A 15 24.69 2.10 17.44
CA ALA A 15 25.02 0.73 17.10
C ALA A 15 24.02 0.10 16.10
N PHE A 16 22.75 0.52 16.09
CA PHE A 16 21.79 0.10 15.06
C PHE A 16 22.21 0.61 13.68
N PHE A 17 22.52 1.90 13.54
CA PHE A 17 22.97 2.46 12.27
C PHE A 17 24.32 1.90 11.82
N ASP A 18 25.26 1.67 12.74
CA ASP A 18 26.53 1.00 12.43
C ASP A 18 26.34 -0.42 11.89
N ALA A 19 25.38 -1.17 12.42
CA ALA A 19 25.01 -2.47 11.87
C ALA A 19 24.45 -2.37 10.45
N ALA A 20 23.64 -1.33 10.18
CA ALA A 20 23.10 -1.07 8.84
C ALA A 20 24.19 -0.70 7.83
N GLU A 21 25.06 0.25 8.15
CA GLU A 21 26.17 0.68 7.30
C GLU A 21 27.12 -0.45 6.92
N ASN A 22 27.28 -1.42 7.80
CA ASN A 22 28.14 -2.57 7.58
C ASN A 22 27.41 -3.81 7.01
N GLY A 23 26.13 -3.70 6.66
CA GLY A 23 25.34 -4.78 6.06
C GLY A 23 25.13 -6.00 6.98
N ARG A 24 25.19 -5.82 8.29
CA ARG A 24 25.05 -6.88 9.27
C ARG A 24 23.57 -7.11 9.63
N TRP A 25 22.83 -7.74 8.71
CA TRP A 25 21.38 -7.91 8.81
C TRP A 25 20.90 -8.53 10.14
N ASP A 26 21.46 -9.64 10.57
CA ASP A 26 21.03 -10.32 11.80
C ASP A 26 21.21 -9.41 13.03
N GLU A 27 22.35 -8.74 13.11
CA GLU A 27 22.62 -7.78 14.19
C GLU A 27 21.67 -6.57 14.13
N LEU A 28 21.44 -6.01 12.94
CA LEU A 28 20.50 -4.92 12.72
C LEU A 28 19.09 -5.27 13.22
N ASN A 29 18.59 -6.45 12.84
CA ASN A 29 17.25 -6.93 13.21
C ASN A 29 17.12 -7.16 14.73
N GLU A 30 18.15 -7.72 15.37
CA GLU A 30 18.19 -7.88 16.84
C GLU A 30 18.18 -6.52 17.55
N ARG A 31 18.99 -5.56 17.09
CA ARG A 31 19.05 -4.21 17.64
C ARG A 31 17.72 -3.48 17.46
N PHE A 32 17.08 -3.61 16.28
CA PHE A 32 15.76 -3.05 16.07
C PHE A 32 14.71 -3.62 17.04
N LYS A 33 14.68 -4.94 17.26
CA LYS A 33 13.78 -5.57 18.24
C LYS A 33 13.99 -5.02 19.65
N ALA A 34 15.25 -4.79 20.03
CA ALA A 34 15.58 -4.19 21.31
C ALA A 34 15.09 -2.73 21.41
N LEU A 35 15.32 -1.90 20.38
CA LEU A 35 14.84 -0.52 20.31
C LEU A 35 13.30 -0.45 20.32
N ALA A 36 12.62 -1.34 19.58
CA ALA A 36 11.17 -1.41 19.56
C ALA A 36 10.56 -1.79 20.92
N LYS A 37 11.22 -2.68 21.65
CA LYS A 37 10.86 -3.02 23.04
C LYS A 37 11.09 -1.83 23.98
N LEU A 38 12.23 -1.16 23.84
CA LEU A 38 12.57 0.04 24.63
C LEU A 38 11.56 1.16 24.39
N LYS A 39 11.18 1.43 23.13
CA LYS A 39 10.17 2.45 22.75
C LYS A 39 8.82 2.25 23.46
N LYS A 40 8.44 0.99 23.73
CA LYS A 40 7.18 0.65 24.42
C LYS A 40 7.28 0.68 25.94
N SER A 41 8.48 0.89 26.50
CA SER A 41 8.68 0.90 27.95
C SER A 41 8.39 2.30 28.53
N GLU A 42 8.10 2.32 29.83
CA GLU A 42 7.92 3.59 30.58
C GLU A 42 9.21 4.44 30.63
N ASN A 43 10.36 3.81 30.41
CA ASN A 43 11.69 4.45 30.41
C ASN A 43 12.21 4.74 29.00
N ALA A 44 11.33 4.81 28.00
CA ALA A 44 11.74 5.11 26.63
C ALA A 44 12.41 6.49 26.56
N PRO A 45 13.66 6.57 26.04
CA PRO A 45 14.33 7.86 25.90
C PRO A 45 13.58 8.73 24.87
N PRO A 46 13.41 10.04 25.15
CA PRO A 46 12.65 10.94 24.26
C PRO A 46 13.17 10.98 22.83
N GLU A 47 14.49 10.90 22.64
CA GLU A 47 15.13 10.90 21.32
C GLU A 47 14.71 9.70 20.46
N LEU A 48 14.40 8.56 21.09
CA LEU A 48 13.96 7.36 20.37
C LEU A 48 12.61 7.59 19.66
N GLY A 49 11.72 8.37 20.25
CA GLY A 49 10.46 8.79 19.61
C GLY A 49 10.71 9.62 18.35
N THR A 50 11.55 10.65 18.48
CA THR A 50 11.88 11.57 17.38
C THR A 50 12.67 10.88 16.25
N LEU A 51 13.60 9.98 16.61
CA LEU A 51 14.44 9.27 15.62
C LEU A 51 13.80 7.98 15.09
N TRP A 52 12.55 7.70 15.48
CA TRP A 52 11.89 6.46 15.08
C TRP A 52 11.65 6.38 13.55
N GLY A 53 11.35 7.49 12.89
CA GLY A 53 11.23 7.57 11.43
C GLY A 53 12.50 7.08 10.73
N PRO A 54 13.66 7.70 10.93
CA PRO A 54 14.93 7.23 10.38
C PRO A 54 15.26 5.76 10.70
N ILE A 55 14.95 5.28 11.91
CA ILE A 55 15.16 3.87 12.29
C ILE A 55 14.31 2.94 11.45
N LEU A 56 13.01 3.26 11.27
CA LEU A 56 12.11 2.46 10.44
C LEU A 56 12.50 2.46 8.96
N GLU A 57 12.88 3.62 8.41
CA GLU A 57 13.33 3.71 7.02
C GLU A 57 14.59 2.88 6.78
N THR A 58 15.58 2.97 7.69
CA THR A 58 16.82 2.18 7.60
C THR A 58 16.54 0.68 7.69
N LEU A 59 15.68 0.25 8.64
CA LEU A 59 15.29 -1.15 8.75
C LEU A 59 14.62 -1.64 7.45
N GLY A 60 13.63 -0.90 6.95
CA GLY A 60 12.86 -1.33 5.78
C GLY A 60 13.67 -1.40 4.50
N VAL A 61 14.64 -0.49 4.33
CA VAL A 61 15.62 -0.59 3.23
C VAL A 61 16.47 -1.85 3.38
N ALA A 62 17.00 -2.11 4.58
CA ALA A 62 17.84 -3.28 4.84
C ALA A 62 17.08 -4.60 4.68
N GLU A 63 15.83 -4.66 5.14
CA GLU A 63 14.93 -5.80 4.97
C GLU A 63 14.63 -6.05 3.49
N SER A 64 14.27 -5.01 2.75
CA SER A 64 14.04 -5.11 1.31
C SER A 64 15.27 -5.60 0.57
N ALA A 65 16.47 -5.09 0.93
CA ALA A 65 17.74 -5.52 0.34
C ALA A 65 18.13 -6.95 0.74
N HIS A 66 17.67 -7.44 1.89
CA HIS A 66 17.85 -8.82 2.32
C HIS A 66 16.90 -9.78 1.59
N ASP A 67 15.66 -9.35 1.39
CA ASP A 67 14.56 -10.19 0.89
C ASP A 67 14.45 -10.21 -0.65
N TRP A 68 15.23 -9.38 -1.35
CA TRP A 68 15.17 -9.27 -2.81
C TRP A 68 16.56 -9.41 -3.47
N PRO A 69 16.62 -9.95 -4.70
CA PRO A 69 17.82 -9.81 -5.52
C PRO A 69 18.08 -8.32 -5.80
N SER A 70 19.27 -7.84 -5.46
CA SER A 70 19.61 -6.40 -5.46
C SER A 70 19.27 -5.69 -6.78
N GLN A 71 19.55 -6.33 -7.93
CA GLN A 71 19.25 -5.74 -9.24
C GLN A 71 17.74 -5.58 -9.44
N ARG A 72 16.94 -6.58 -9.06
CA ARG A 72 15.46 -6.52 -9.18
C ARG A 72 14.86 -5.44 -8.30
N LEU A 73 15.43 -5.25 -7.12
CA LEU A 73 15.01 -4.19 -6.20
C LEU A 73 15.27 -2.80 -6.76
N LEU A 74 16.45 -2.59 -7.38
CA LEU A 74 16.80 -1.34 -8.05
C LEU A 74 15.93 -1.09 -9.29
N ASP A 75 15.71 -2.10 -10.12
CA ASP A 75 14.86 -2.01 -11.31
C ASP A 75 13.42 -1.61 -10.91
N TYR A 76 12.90 -2.21 -9.83
CA TYR A 76 11.58 -1.90 -9.30
C TYR A 76 11.48 -0.44 -8.81
N GLY A 77 12.41 -0.01 -7.97
CA GLY A 77 12.42 1.36 -7.46
C GLY A 77 12.60 2.41 -8.56
N ASN A 78 13.48 2.15 -9.53
CA ASN A 78 13.68 3.04 -10.67
C ASN A 78 12.45 3.11 -11.58
N ALA A 79 11.79 1.98 -11.88
CA ALA A 79 10.58 1.97 -12.69
C ALA A 79 9.45 2.83 -12.08
N ILE A 80 9.35 2.87 -10.75
CA ILE A 80 8.43 3.74 -10.05
C ILE A 80 8.84 5.22 -10.20
N LEU A 81 10.10 5.57 -9.87
CA LEU A 81 10.55 6.96 -9.89
C LEU A 81 10.55 7.55 -11.30
N GLU A 82 10.96 6.78 -12.32
CA GLU A 82 10.93 7.18 -13.73
C GLU A 82 9.52 7.41 -14.28
N SER A 83 8.51 6.84 -13.63
CA SER A 83 7.10 7.07 -13.99
C SER A 83 6.56 8.39 -13.46
N LEU A 84 7.23 9.00 -12.47
CA LEU A 84 6.76 10.24 -11.85
C LEU A 84 7.04 11.44 -12.75
N ARG A 85 6.08 12.33 -12.86
CA ARG A 85 6.28 13.64 -13.48
C ARG A 85 6.80 14.66 -12.47
N PRO A 86 7.51 15.70 -12.90
CA PRO A 86 8.03 16.75 -12.05
C PRO A 86 7.01 17.29 -11.03
N GLY A 87 7.43 17.38 -9.77
CA GLY A 87 6.62 17.90 -8.67
C GLY A 87 5.51 16.98 -8.16
N MET A 88 5.38 15.76 -8.65
CA MET A 88 4.42 14.78 -8.11
C MET A 88 4.80 14.37 -6.69
N ILE A 89 3.78 14.11 -5.89
CA ILE A 89 3.89 13.44 -4.58
C ILE A 89 3.67 11.95 -4.81
N TYR A 90 4.63 11.13 -4.45
CA TYR A 90 4.51 9.68 -4.54
C TYR A 90 4.04 9.09 -3.20
N VAL A 91 3.12 8.14 -3.25
CA VAL A 91 2.59 7.40 -2.11
C VAL A 91 2.92 5.93 -2.30
N GLY A 92 3.90 5.43 -1.55
CA GLY A 92 4.28 4.02 -1.55
C GLY A 92 3.41 3.20 -0.60
N GLY A 93 2.91 2.06 -1.05
CA GLY A 93 2.00 1.20 -0.31
C GLY A 93 2.66 -0.05 0.26
N THR A 94 3.39 -0.79 -0.56
CA THR A 94 4.15 -1.97 -0.14
C THR A 94 5.47 -1.58 0.53
N ASP A 95 6.11 -2.48 1.27
CA ASP A 95 7.40 -2.18 1.91
C ASP A 95 8.49 -1.85 0.89
N PRO A 96 8.75 -2.67 -0.15
CA PRO A 96 9.69 -2.25 -1.19
C PRO A 96 9.22 -1.00 -1.95
N GLY A 97 7.91 -0.81 -2.14
CA GLY A 97 7.32 0.34 -2.82
C GLY A 97 7.42 1.66 -2.07
N ARG A 98 7.71 1.64 -0.76
CA ARG A 98 7.95 2.84 0.03
C ARG A 98 9.44 3.07 0.31
N PHE A 99 10.14 2.04 0.81
CA PHE A 99 11.51 2.20 1.30
C PHE A 99 12.52 2.40 0.17
N ILE A 100 12.37 1.68 -0.94
CA ILE A 100 13.34 1.75 -2.03
C ILE A 100 13.18 3.01 -2.87
N PRO A 101 11.99 3.44 -3.30
CA PRO A 101 11.84 4.75 -3.90
C PRO A 101 12.28 5.90 -2.99
N THR A 102 12.04 5.82 -1.66
CA THR A 102 12.56 6.82 -0.72
C THR A 102 14.07 6.88 -0.76
N LEU A 103 14.76 5.72 -0.62
CA LEU A 103 16.22 5.66 -0.67
C LEU A 103 16.78 6.22 -1.98
N LEU A 104 16.26 5.76 -3.12
CA LEU A 104 16.74 6.17 -4.44
C LEU A 104 16.46 7.65 -4.70
N ASN A 105 15.32 8.17 -4.25
CA ASN A 105 14.96 9.57 -4.34
C ASN A 105 15.90 10.47 -3.53
N GLU A 106 16.27 10.04 -2.30
CA GLU A 106 17.12 10.84 -1.40
C GLU A 106 18.61 10.73 -1.72
N THR A 107 19.04 9.68 -2.44
CA THR A 107 20.46 9.44 -2.77
C THR A 107 20.79 9.68 -4.24
N GLY A 108 19.79 9.82 -5.09
CA GLY A 108 19.96 10.06 -6.52
C GLY A 108 20.24 11.54 -6.85
N ASP A 109 20.80 11.79 -8.03
CA ASP A 109 21.06 13.15 -8.55
C ASP A 109 19.85 13.72 -9.33
N GLY A 110 18.72 12.99 -9.37
CA GLY A 110 17.50 13.36 -10.10
C GLY A 110 16.64 14.41 -9.37
N GLU A 111 15.46 14.66 -9.91
CA GLU A 111 14.46 15.48 -9.21
C GLU A 111 13.98 14.75 -7.96
N HIS A 112 14.03 15.43 -6.82
CA HIS A 112 13.54 14.90 -5.56
C HIS A 112 12.03 15.07 -5.45
N HIS A 113 11.31 13.97 -5.31
CA HIS A 113 9.89 13.93 -5.06
C HIS A 113 9.58 13.87 -3.56
N VAL A 114 8.40 14.32 -3.17
CA VAL A 114 7.86 14.00 -1.84
C VAL A 114 7.41 12.55 -1.86
N VAL A 115 7.95 11.72 -0.98
CA VAL A 115 7.55 10.31 -0.81
C VAL A 115 6.78 10.13 0.49
N LEU A 116 5.57 9.61 0.39
CA LEU A 116 4.69 9.30 1.51
C LEU A 116 4.46 7.79 1.61
N THR A 117 4.12 7.33 2.80
CA THR A 117 3.73 5.94 3.05
C THR A 117 2.22 5.84 3.24
N GLN A 118 1.56 5.04 2.42
CA GLN A 118 0.11 4.84 2.44
C GLN A 118 -0.42 4.45 3.84
N ASN A 119 0.31 3.60 4.56
CA ASN A 119 -0.14 3.01 5.82
C ASN A 119 0.39 3.70 7.08
N ALA A 120 1.12 4.81 6.96
CA ALA A 120 1.76 5.48 8.09
C ALA A 120 1.16 6.86 8.41
N LEU A 121 0.15 7.31 7.66
CA LEU A 121 -0.43 8.65 7.81
C LEU A 121 -1.13 8.88 9.16
N ALA A 122 -1.47 7.79 9.88
CA ALA A 122 -2.02 7.86 11.23
C ALA A 122 -0.94 8.00 12.33
N ASP A 123 0.34 7.79 12.02
CA ASP A 123 1.44 7.87 12.97
C ASP A 123 2.00 9.30 13.05
N GLY A 124 1.80 9.97 14.20
CA GLY A 124 2.30 11.33 14.43
C GLY A 124 3.83 11.45 14.31
N SER A 125 4.59 10.42 14.72
CA SER A 125 6.04 10.42 14.59
C SER A 125 6.49 10.32 13.13
N TYR A 126 5.75 9.59 12.31
CA TYR A 126 5.97 9.56 10.87
C TYR A 126 5.66 10.91 10.20
N LEU A 127 4.56 11.56 10.55
CA LEU A 127 4.22 12.88 10.03
C LEU A 127 5.24 13.96 10.43
N GLU A 128 5.84 13.86 11.62
CA GLU A 128 6.96 14.72 12.03
C GLU A 128 8.21 14.46 11.19
N TYR A 129 8.51 13.19 10.91
CA TYR A 129 9.62 12.81 10.05
C TYR A 129 9.45 13.33 8.62
N VAL A 130 8.28 13.15 8.02
CA VAL A 130 7.93 13.68 6.69
C VAL A 130 8.06 15.20 6.65
N ARG A 131 7.61 15.88 7.70
CA ARG A 131 7.73 17.34 7.83
C ARG A 131 9.18 17.80 7.95
N PHE A 132 10.02 17.01 8.62
CA PHE A 132 11.46 17.25 8.69
C PHE A 132 12.15 17.07 7.34
N LEU A 133 11.78 16.03 6.55
CA LEU A 133 12.38 15.75 5.24
C LEU A 133 12.00 16.80 4.19
N TYR A 134 10.72 17.09 4.08
CA TYR A 134 10.19 17.84 2.92
C TYR A 134 9.75 19.27 3.26
N GLY A 135 9.49 19.59 4.53
CA GLY A 135 9.16 20.95 4.97
C GLY A 135 7.94 21.55 4.26
N GLU A 136 8.08 22.81 3.83
CA GLU A 136 7.01 23.62 3.20
C GLU A 136 6.39 23.07 1.90
N PRO A 137 7.08 22.26 1.06
CA PRO A 137 6.49 21.73 -0.17
C PRO A 137 5.26 20.84 0.05
N LEU A 138 5.05 20.35 1.27
CA LEU A 138 3.96 19.45 1.62
C LEU A 138 3.18 19.95 2.84
N ALA A 139 1.91 20.26 2.67
CA ALA A 139 0.98 20.48 3.78
C ALA A 139 0.58 19.12 4.39
N THR A 140 1.26 18.71 5.48
CA THR A 140 0.97 17.48 6.22
C THR A 140 -0.23 17.63 7.14
N LEU A 141 -0.75 16.51 7.66
CA LEU A 141 -1.79 16.49 8.68
C LEU A 141 -1.23 16.90 10.04
N THR A 142 -2.02 17.61 10.81
CA THR A 142 -1.78 17.81 12.24
C THR A 142 -2.28 16.61 13.04
N SER A 143 -1.82 16.46 14.27
CA SER A 143 -2.30 15.41 15.17
C SER A 143 -3.81 15.49 15.43
N GLU A 144 -4.37 16.71 15.47
CA GLU A 144 -5.81 16.89 15.67
C GLU A 144 -6.61 16.48 14.42
N GLU A 145 -6.13 16.78 13.21
CA GLU A 145 -6.76 16.34 11.96
C GLU A 145 -6.76 14.81 11.86
N SER A 146 -5.65 14.16 12.20
CA SER A 146 -5.56 12.69 12.22
C SER A 146 -6.52 12.07 13.24
N LYS A 147 -6.60 12.64 14.45
CA LYS A 147 -7.57 12.21 15.46
C LYS A 147 -9.01 12.39 15.00
N GLN A 148 -9.31 13.51 14.33
CA GLN A 148 -10.65 13.77 13.81
C GLN A 148 -11.05 12.77 12.73
N ALA A 149 -10.13 12.40 11.82
CA ALA A 149 -10.38 11.37 10.83
C ALA A 149 -10.72 10.02 11.49
N PHE A 150 -9.97 9.65 12.52
CA PHE A 150 -10.24 8.43 13.29
C PHE A 150 -11.61 8.48 13.99
N GLN A 151 -11.97 9.61 14.60
CA GLN A 151 -13.27 9.79 15.25
C GLN A 151 -14.41 9.72 14.22
N ASN A 152 -14.26 10.37 13.07
CA ASN A 152 -15.24 10.33 11.98
C ASN A 152 -15.48 8.89 11.50
N TYR A 153 -14.42 8.09 11.39
CA TYR A 153 -14.53 6.68 11.02
C TYR A 153 -15.31 5.87 12.08
N ILE A 154 -15.03 6.09 13.37
CA ILE A 154 -15.75 5.45 14.47
C ILE A 154 -17.24 5.83 14.45
N GLU A 155 -17.57 7.10 14.24
CA GLU A 155 -18.97 7.56 14.17
C GLU A 155 -19.73 6.94 12.99
N ASP A 156 -19.06 6.81 11.84
CA ASP A 156 -19.62 6.12 10.68
C ASP A 156 -19.81 4.62 10.96
N ALA A 157 -18.82 3.96 11.56
CA ALA A 157 -18.92 2.56 11.95
C ALA A 157 -20.07 2.29 12.93
N LYS A 158 -20.30 3.19 13.89
CA LYS A 158 -21.46 3.13 14.82
C LYS A 158 -22.79 3.19 14.07
N LYS A 159 -22.91 4.10 13.10
CA LYS A 159 -24.15 4.23 12.30
C LYS A 159 -24.41 2.97 11.50
N ARG A 160 -23.38 2.41 10.85
CA ARG A 160 -23.51 1.17 10.09
C ARG A 160 -23.88 -0.02 10.97
N LEU A 161 -23.26 -0.13 12.16
CA LEU A 161 -23.61 -1.18 13.13
C LEU A 161 -25.07 -1.05 13.62
N ALA A 162 -25.50 0.17 13.96
CA ALA A 162 -26.88 0.42 14.41
C ALA A 162 -27.90 0.09 13.30
N HIS A 163 -27.59 0.44 12.05
CA HIS A 163 -28.41 0.08 10.89
C HIS A 163 -28.57 -1.45 10.77
N ASP A 164 -27.46 -2.20 10.83
CA ASP A 164 -27.46 -3.65 10.68
C ASP A 164 -28.19 -4.37 11.81
N GLN A 165 -28.25 -3.75 13.01
CA GLN A 165 -29.03 -4.25 14.15
C GLN A 165 -30.54 -3.93 14.02
N GLN A 166 -30.85 -2.74 13.50
CA GLN A 166 -32.24 -2.29 13.35
C GLN A 166 -32.93 -2.94 12.14
N PHE A 167 -32.18 -3.23 11.10
CA PHE A 167 -32.66 -3.77 9.81
C PHE A 167 -31.94 -5.07 9.45
N PRO A 168 -32.18 -6.18 10.19
CA PRO A 168 -31.45 -7.44 10.01
C PRO A 168 -31.65 -8.10 8.63
N ASP A 169 -32.76 -7.80 7.96
CA ASP A 169 -33.12 -8.35 6.66
C ASP A 169 -32.60 -7.51 5.47
N GLU A 170 -32.03 -6.34 5.75
CA GLU A 170 -31.41 -5.50 4.71
C GLU A 170 -29.93 -5.88 4.48
N PRO A 171 -29.36 -5.49 3.33
CA PRO A 171 -27.94 -5.70 3.08
C PRO A 171 -27.08 -5.07 4.17
N LYS A 172 -26.14 -5.84 4.70
CA LYS A 172 -25.25 -5.38 5.77
C LYS A 172 -24.40 -4.21 5.33
N GLN A 173 -24.35 -3.16 6.15
CA GLN A 173 -23.51 -1.99 5.95
C GLN A 173 -22.12 -2.16 6.57
N LEU A 174 -21.97 -3.04 7.56
CA LEU A 174 -20.67 -3.43 8.08
C LEU A 174 -19.87 -4.14 7.00
N ARG A 175 -18.62 -3.72 6.84
CA ARG A 175 -17.75 -4.30 5.83
C ARG A 175 -17.22 -5.66 6.29
N PRO A 176 -17.18 -6.68 5.42
CA PRO A 176 -16.58 -7.97 5.77
C PRO A 176 -15.13 -7.81 6.23
N GLY A 177 -14.76 -8.37 7.38
CA GLY A 177 -13.43 -8.22 7.97
C GLY A 177 -13.19 -6.95 8.78
N GLU A 178 -14.21 -6.10 8.94
CA GLU A 178 -14.20 -4.99 9.89
C GLU A 178 -14.63 -5.53 11.27
N ASP A 179 -13.74 -5.37 12.26
CA ASP A 179 -14.03 -5.77 13.65
C ASP A 179 -14.47 -4.53 14.44
N ILE A 180 -15.75 -4.52 14.83
CA ILE A 180 -16.35 -3.45 15.63
C ILE A 180 -16.81 -4.04 16.94
N GLN A 181 -16.18 -3.60 18.03
CA GLN A 181 -16.51 -4.01 19.39
C GLN A 181 -17.15 -2.85 20.14
N VAL A 182 -18.25 -3.13 20.84
CA VAL A 182 -18.92 -2.16 21.71
C VAL A 182 -18.76 -2.63 23.15
N ALA A 183 -17.96 -1.90 23.93
CA ALA A 183 -17.76 -2.15 25.35
C ALA A 183 -17.94 -0.84 26.12
N ASP A 184 -18.77 -0.85 27.18
CA ASP A 184 -19.00 0.31 28.07
C ASP A 184 -19.32 1.62 27.32
N GLU A 185 -20.23 1.56 26.34
CA GLU A 185 -20.63 2.68 25.46
C GLU A 185 -19.50 3.19 24.52
N ARG A 186 -18.33 2.56 24.57
CA ARG A 186 -17.22 2.88 23.68
C ARG A 186 -17.22 1.91 22.51
N VAL A 187 -17.10 2.46 21.31
CA VAL A 187 -16.88 1.67 20.11
C VAL A 187 -15.39 1.61 19.82
N GLN A 188 -14.87 0.42 19.73
CA GLN A 188 -13.52 0.13 19.24
C GLN A 188 -13.65 -0.47 17.85
N VAL A 189 -12.86 0.03 16.94
CA VAL A 189 -12.78 -0.46 15.56
C VAL A 189 -11.39 -1.00 15.34
N SER A 190 -11.30 -2.22 14.87
CA SER A 190 -10.04 -2.90 14.59
C SER A 190 -10.12 -3.73 13.31
N GLY A 191 -9.05 -4.44 12.99
CA GLY A 191 -8.96 -5.24 11.79
C GLY A 191 -8.43 -4.48 10.57
N GLN A 192 -8.01 -5.24 9.59
CA GLN A 192 -7.36 -4.73 8.37
C GLN A 192 -8.25 -3.72 7.62
N ILE A 193 -9.55 -4.00 7.51
CA ILE A 193 -10.50 -3.13 6.79
C ILE A 193 -10.64 -1.75 7.45
N ALA A 194 -10.62 -1.69 8.78
CA ALA A 194 -10.65 -0.42 9.50
C ALA A 194 -9.36 0.40 9.26
N VAL A 195 -8.22 -0.26 9.33
CA VAL A 195 -6.92 0.37 9.05
C VAL A 195 -6.89 0.92 7.63
N MET A 196 -7.30 0.14 6.64
CA MET A 196 -7.42 0.57 5.24
C MET A 196 -8.32 1.80 5.09
N GLY A 197 -9.53 1.76 5.67
CA GLY A 197 -10.49 2.86 5.56
C GLY A 197 -10.02 4.15 6.25
N ILE A 198 -9.33 4.06 7.38
CA ILE A 198 -8.74 5.22 8.06
C ILE A 198 -7.62 5.84 7.22
N ASN A 199 -6.70 5.02 6.69
CA ASN A 199 -5.60 5.53 5.85
C ASN A 199 -6.11 6.11 4.53
N GLU A 200 -7.20 5.58 3.96
CA GLU A 200 -7.87 6.17 2.80
C GLU A 200 -8.39 7.58 3.10
N LEU A 201 -9.06 7.79 4.24
CA LEU A 201 -9.52 9.10 4.69
C LEU A 201 -8.35 10.06 4.92
N LEU A 202 -7.28 9.60 5.56
CA LEU A 202 -6.10 10.42 5.83
C LEU A 202 -5.40 10.84 4.54
N LEU A 203 -5.23 9.93 3.57
CA LEU A 203 -4.66 10.26 2.27
C LEU A 203 -5.53 11.29 1.54
N GLN A 204 -6.86 11.12 1.56
CA GLN A 204 -7.78 12.10 0.98
C GLN A 204 -7.59 13.48 1.60
N MET A 205 -7.47 13.58 2.93
CA MET A 205 -7.22 14.85 3.62
C MET A 205 -5.87 15.46 3.24
N VAL A 206 -4.79 14.66 3.09
CA VAL A 206 -3.50 15.16 2.58
C VAL A 206 -3.65 15.70 1.18
N MET A 207 -4.34 15.00 0.29
CA MET A 207 -4.62 15.46 -1.07
C MET A 207 -5.42 16.75 -1.09
N ASP A 208 -6.39 16.92 -0.18
CA ASP A 208 -7.22 18.16 -0.08
C ASP A 208 -6.42 19.35 0.42
N LYS A 209 -5.44 19.13 1.29
CA LYS A 209 -4.51 20.16 1.75
C LYS A 209 -3.48 20.57 0.69
N ASN A 210 -3.26 19.74 -0.31
CA ASN A 210 -2.31 19.98 -1.41
C ASN A 210 -3.04 19.99 -2.76
N PRO A 211 -3.99 20.91 -2.97
CA PRO A 211 -4.88 20.89 -4.13
C PRO A 211 -4.16 21.09 -5.46
N ASP A 212 -3.00 21.75 -5.46
CA ASP A 212 -2.24 22.04 -6.68
C ASP A 212 -1.19 20.99 -7.01
N ARG A 213 -1.11 19.91 -6.21
CA ARG A 213 -0.15 18.83 -6.43
C ARG A 213 -0.81 17.64 -7.10
N ALA A 214 -0.06 16.97 -7.98
CA ALA A 214 -0.41 15.66 -8.49
C ALA A 214 0.12 14.57 -7.56
N PHE A 215 -0.64 13.49 -7.41
CA PHE A 215 -0.29 12.35 -6.56
C PHE A 215 -0.17 11.09 -7.40
N ALA A 216 0.85 10.30 -7.13
CA ALA A 216 1.00 8.96 -7.66
C ALA A 216 0.95 7.94 -6.53
N LEU A 217 0.40 6.76 -6.77
CA LEU A 217 0.20 5.71 -5.79
C LEU A 217 0.72 4.37 -6.31
N GLU A 218 1.59 3.73 -5.52
CA GLU A 218 1.80 2.28 -5.54
C GLU A 218 0.94 1.69 -4.42
N GLU A 219 -0.05 0.89 -4.79
CA GLU A 219 -1.15 0.52 -3.92
C GLU A 219 -0.86 -0.74 -3.11
N SER A 220 -0.92 -0.67 -1.78
CA SER A 220 -0.87 -1.87 -0.93
C SER A 220 -2.24 -2.48 -0.68
N PHE A 221 -3.29 -1.67 -0.77
CA PHE A 221 -4.70 -2.10 -0.71
C PHE A 221 -5.57 -1.13 -1.52
N PRO A 222 -6.72 -1.59 -2.07
CA PRO A 222 -7.56 -0.80 -2.95
C PRO A 222 -8.11 0.47 -2.31
N LEU A 223 -7.76 1.63 -2.88
CA LEU A 223 -8.32 2.95 -2.52
C LEU A 223 -9.46 3.32 -3.49
N ARG A 224 -10.55 2.60 -3.42
CA ARG A 224 -11.65 2.67 -4.41
C ARG A 224 -12.27 4.04 -4.56
N SER A 225 -12.29 4.87 -3.50
CA SER A 225 -12.79 6.25 -3.56
C SER A 225 -12.00 7.14 -4.52
N THR A 226 -10.73 6.80 -4.77
CA THR A 226 -9.85 7.56 -5.67
C THR A 226 -9.99 7.16 -7.13
N TYR A 227 -10.49 5.97 -7.45
CA TYR A 227 -10.47 5.38 -8.81
C TYR A 227 -11.29 6.17 -9.84
N THR A 228 -12.33 6.88 -9.41
CA THR A 228 -13.15 7.71 -10.31
C THR A 228 -12.30 8.73 -11.09
N ASN A 229 -11.28 9.29 -10.44
CA ASN A 229 -10.39 10.30 -10.99
C ASN A 229 -8.92 9.82 -11.06
N ALA A 230 -8.70 8.51 -11.04
CA ALA A 230 -7.36 7.94 -11.19
C ALA A 230 -7.11 7.52 -12.65
N SER A 231 -5.83 7.48 -13.03
CA SER A 231 -5.35 7.01 -14.31
C SER A 231 -4.07 6.20 -14.12
N PRO A 232 -3.81 5.18 -14.95
CA PRO A 232 -2.54 4.48 -14.91
C PRO A 232 -1.36 5.43 -15.17
N LEU A 233 -0.23 5.13 -14.52
CA LEU A 233 1.03 5.86 -14.68
C LEU A 233 2.19 4.86 -14.63
N GLY A 234 2.54 4.27 -15.77
CA GLY A 234 3.49 3.15 -15.80
C GLY A 234 3.02 1.99 -14.93
N PRO A 235 3.87 1.49 -14.00
CA PRO A 235 3.51 0.42 -13.07
C PRO A 235 2.57 0.84 -11.94
N ILE A 236 2.35 2.13 -11.74
CA ILE A 236 1.59 2.74 -10.64
C ILE A 236 0.39 3.51 -11.18
N MET A 237 -0.30 4.27 -10.36
CA MET A 237 -1.43 5.09 -10.81
C MET A 237 -1.29 6.54 -10.33
N GLU A 238 -1.76 7.48 -11.16
CA GLU A 238 -1.98 8.87 -10.77
C GLU A 238 -3.36 9.01 -10.15
N LEU A 239 -3.42 9.70 -9.02
CA LEU A 239 -4.66 10.03 -8.33
C LEU A 239 -5.11 11.45 -8.69
N ARG A 240 -6.43 11.70 -8.73
CA ARG A 240 -7.01 13.03 -8.98
C ARG A 240 -6.52 13.67 -10.28
N VAL A 241 -6.53 12.91 -11.35
CA VAL A 241 -6.17 13.41 -12.68
C VAL A 241 -7.01 14.63 -13.03
N ARG A 242 -6.35 15.72 -13.39
CA ARG A 242 -6.95 17.01 -13.78
C ARG A 242 -6.71 17.36 -15.23
N ASP A 243 -5.70 16.75 -15.82
CA ASP A 243 -5.32 16.97 -17.20
C ASP A 243 -6.02 15.94 -18.10
N GLU A 244 -6.68 16.43 -19.16
CA GLU A 244 -7.32 15.56 -20.13
C GLU A 244 -6.33 14.57 -20.81
N GLN A 245 -5.05 14.98 -20.96
CA GLN A 245 -4.01 14.11 -21.53
C GLN A 245 -3.62 12.97 -20.61
N SER A 246 -3.77 13.14 -19.29
CA SER A 246 -3.51 12.12 -18.28
C SER A 246 -4.78 11.34 -17.90
N ALA A 247 -5.94 11.70 -18.46
CA ALA A 247 -7.21 11.03 -18.17
C ALA A 247 -7.18 9.57 -18.65
N LEU A 248 -7.85 8.69 -17.93
CA LEU A 248 -8.02 7.29 -18.34
C LEU A 248 -8.89 7.20 -19.58
N THR A 249 -8.27 6.91 -20.71
CA THR A 249 -8.89 6.64 -22.01
C THR A 249 -8.63 5.19 -22.42
N ALA A 250 -9.32 4.72 -23.44
CA ALA A 250 -9.05 3.39 -24.00
C ALA A 250 -7.60 3.26 -24.53
N ASP A 251 -7.03 4.36 -25.02
CA ASP A 251 -5.64 4.36 -25.51
C ASP A 251 -4.62 4.31 -24.36
N THR A 252 -4.83 5.08 -23.29
CA THR A 252 -3.96 4.98 -22.10
C THR A 252 -4.08 3.61 -21.43
N ALA A 253 -5.28 3.03 -21.37
CA ALA A 253 -5.47 1.69 -20.86
C ALA A 253 -4.70 0.64 -21.71
N ARG A 254 -4.74 0.76 -23.03
CA ARG A 254 -3.99 -0.14 -23.94
C ARG A 254 -2.48 -0.01 -23.74
N GLN A 255 -1.95 1.21 -23.64
CA GLN A 255 -0.51 1.45 -23.39
C GLN A 255 -0.04 0.77 -22.11
N VAL A 256 -0.85 0.80 -21.08
CA VAL A 256 -0.53 0.13 -19.80
C VAL A 256 -0.59 -1.40 -19.93
N LEU A 257 -1.52 -1.93 -20.70
CA LEU A 257 -1.56 -3.38 -20.97
C LEU A 257 -0.33 -3.83 -21.77
N ASP A 258 0.10 -3.04 -22.77
CA ASP A 258 1.34 -3.29 -23.51
C ASP A 258 2.57 -3.25 -22.59
N TYR A 259 2.61 -2.28 -21.67
CA TYR A 259 3.64 -2.23 -20.61
C TYR A 259 3.65 -3.51 -19.78
N TRP A 260 2.50 -3.94 -19.24
CA TRP A 260 2.42 -5.14 -18.40
C TRP A 260 2.72 -6.43 -19.16
N GLN A 261 2.38 -6.49 -20.43
CA GLN A 261 2.76 -7.61 -21.29
C GLN A 261 4.28 -7.72 -21.45
N ALA A 262 4.95 -6.61 -21.69
CA ALA A 262 6.42 -6.57 -21.80
C ALA A 262 7.09 -6.83 -20.44
N ALA A 263 6.64 -6.15 -19.40
CA ALA A 263 7.16 -6.28 -18.03
C ALA A 263 7.04 -7.71 -17.50
N SER A 264 5.88 -8.37 -17.70
CA SER A 264 5.68 -9.75 -17.24
C SER A 264 6.65 -10.73 -17.94
N GLN A 265 6.88 -10.58 -19.24
CA GLN A 265 7.83 -11.39 -19.98
C GLN A 265 9.26 -11.19 -19.45
N GLN A 266 9.67 -9.95 -19.22
CA GLN A 266 10.99 -9.63 -18.69
C GLN A 266 11.16 -10.21 -17.28
N ILE A 267 10.23 -9.93 -16.37
CA ILE A 267 10.27 -10.38 -14.98
C ILE A 267 10.39 -11.90 -14.90
N LEU A 268 9.57 -12.63 -15.67
CA LEU A 268 9.59 -14.10 -15.70
C LEU A 268 10.86 -14.67 -16.33
N SER A 269 11.52 -13.95 -17.25
CA SER A 269 12.78 -14.38 -17.82
C SER A 269 13.98 -14.21 -16.88
N GLU A 270 13.86 -13.29 -15.93
CA GLU A 270 14.94 -12.84 -15.05
C GLU A 270 14.76 -13.26 -13.58
N THR A 271 13.59 -13.82 -13.24
CA THR A 271 13.21 -14.14 -11.86
C THR A 271 12.57 -15.53 -11.81
N THR A 272 12.99 -16.36 -10.86
CA THR A 272 12.40 -17.68 -10.60
C THR A 272 11.63 -17.67 -9.28
N ALA A 273 10.56 -18.46 -9.22
CA ALA A 273 9.79 -18.70 -7.99
C ALA A 273 10.47 -19.73 -7.06
N ASP A 274 11.61 -20.32 -7.45
CA ASP A 274 12.27 -21.39 -6.71
C ASP A 274 13.00 -20.87 -5.45
N THR A 275 13.16 -19.55 -5.32
CA THR A 275 13.77 -18.91 -4.15
C THR A 275 12.78 -17.98 -3.46
N PRO A 276 12.88 -17.80 -2.12
CA PRO A 276 12.03 -16.85 -1.39
C PRO A 276 12.12 -15.42 -1.94
N GLU A 277 13.32 -14.98 -2.30
CA GLU A 277 13.60 -13.66 -2.83
C GLU A 277 12.93 -13.46 -4.20
N GLY A 278 13.08 -14.44 -5.11
CA GLY A 278 12.41 -14.40 -6.41
C GLY A 278 10.90 -14.43 -6.27
N LEU A 279 10.36 -15.21 -5.32
CA LEU A 279 8.94 -15.26 -5.03
C LEU A 279 8.40 -13.89 -4.54
N ASN A 280 9.17 -13.17 -3.71
CA ASN A 280 8.80 -11.82 -3.26
C ASN A 280 8.71 -10.82 -4.42
N VAL A 281 9.67 -10.90 -5.36
CA VAL A 281 9.61 -10.10 -6.60
C VAL A 281 8.31 -10.36 -7.37
N LEU A 282 8.04 -11.65 -7.67
CA LEU A 282 6.86 -12.03 -8.46
C LEU A 282 5.55 -11.60 -7.81
N LYS A 283 5.41 -11.77 -6.48
CA LYS A 283 4.25 -11.32 -5.72
C LYS A 283 4.04 -9.82 -5.81
N THR A 284 5.10 -9.03 -5.67
CA THR A 284 4.98 -7.57 -5.69
C THR A 284 4.58 -7.06 -7.08
N TYR A 285 5.18 -7.58 -8.15
CA TYR A 285 4.80 -7.19 -9.50
C TYR A 285 3.39 -7.68 -9.88
N SER A 286 2.97 -8.86 -9.44
CA SER A 286 1.59 -9.34 -9.61
C SER A 286 0.61 -8.36 -8.98
N LYS A 287 0.86 -7.95 -7.74
CA LYS A 287 0.03 -6.98 -7.02
C LYS A 287 -0.09 -5.62 -7.73
N MET A 288 0.99 -5.13 -8.34
CA MET A 288 0.92 -3.89 -9.12
C MET A 288 0.03 -4.05 -10.37
N ALA A 289 0.11 -5.19 -11.06
CA ALA A 289 -0.78 -5.49 -12.19
C ALA A 289 -2.25 -5.58 -11.74
N ASP A 290 -2.52 -6.17 -10.57
CA ASP A 290 -3.86 -6.27 -10.00
C ASP A 290 -4.46 -4.92 -9.65
N SER A 291 -3.65 -4.00 -9.13
CA SER A 291 -4.08 -2.63 -8.85
C SER A 291 -4.59 -1.94 -10.10
N GLN A 292 -3.95 -2.17 -11.26
CA GLN A 292 -4.45 -1.69 -12.55
C GLN A 292 -5.76 -2.40 -12.94
N GLY A 293 -5.86 -3.70 -12.70
CA GLY A 293 -7.09 -4.48 -12.90
C GLY A 293 -8.26 -3.92 -12.08
N ASN A 294 -8.02 -3.59 -10.81
CA ASN A 294 -8.99 -2.95 -9.93
C ASN A 294 -9.46 -1.59 -10.48
N LEU A 295 -8.52 -0.75 -10.90
CA LEU A 295 -8.81 0.56 -11.49
C LEU A 295 -9.67 0.43 -12.75
N PHE A 296 -9.30 -0.45 -13.68
CA PHE A 296 -10.05 -0.67 -14.91
C PHE A 296 -11.45 -1.23 -14.63
N ALA A 297 -11.57 -2.19 -13.72
CA ALA A 297 -12.85 -2.79 -13.33
C ALA A 297 -13.81 -1.76 -12.72
N GLU A 298 -13.33 -0.84 -11.90
CA GLU A 298 -14.13 0.23 -11.32
C GLU A 298 -14.57 1.28 -12.34
N ARG A 299 -13.77 1.46 -13.40
CA ARG A 299 -14.06 2.35 -14.53
C ARG A 299 -14.85 1.67 -15.64
N ASN A 300 -15.34 0.44 -15.43
CA ASN A 300 -16.08 -0.39 -16.41
C ASN A 300 -15.31 -0.70 -17.70
N LEU A 301 -13.99 -0.65 -17.68
CA LEU A 301 -13.09 -1.12 -18.73
C LEU A 301 -12.84 -2.61 -18.52
N ASN A 302 -13.88 -3.43 -18.73
CA ASN A 302 -13.89 -4.83 -18.30
C ASN A 302 -12.87 -5.69 -19.06
N THR A 303 -12.67 -5.45 -20.36
CA THR A 303 -11.68 -6.17 -21.17
C THR A 303 -10.26 -5.89 -20.68
N GLU A 304 -9.96 -4.64 -20.38
CA GLU A 304 -8.67 -4.19 -19.90
C GLU A 304 -8.43 -4.70 -18.47
N ALA A 305 -9.47 -4.70 -17.63
CA ALA A 305 -9.41 -5.27 -16.28
C ALA A 305 -9.09 -6.79 -16.33
N GLU A 306 -9.77 -7.54 -17.19
CA GLU A 306 -9.50 -8.97 -17.37
C GLU A 306 -8.05 -9.22 -17.78
N GLN A 307 -7.52 -8.42 -18.70
CA GLN A 307 -6.14 -8.56 -19.16
C GLN A 307 -5.13 -8.22 -18.06
N ALA A 308 -5.35 -7.16 -17.28
CA ALA A 308 -4.50 -6.78 -16.18
C ALA A 308 -4.45 -7.87 -15.09
N TYR A 309 -5.60 -8.39 -14.63
CA TYR A 309 -5.63 -9.52 -13.70
C TYR A 309 -4.94 -10.76 -14.25
N LYS A 310 -5.11 -11.07 -15.54
CA LYS A 310 -4.41 -12.18 -16.18
C LYS A 310 -2.89 -11.98 -16.22
N SER A 311 -2.42 -10.74 -16.41
CA SER A 311 -0.99 -10.42 -16.31
C SER A 311 -0.47 -10.67 -14.89
N GLY A 312 -1.22 -10.27 -13.85
CA GLY A 312 -0.90 -10.61 -12.46
C GLY A 312 -0.78 -12.13 -12.26
N LEU A 313 -1.80 -12.89 -12.67
CA LEU A 313 -1.79 -14.37 -12.57
C LEU A 313 -0.71 -15.04 -13.43
N GLN A 314 -0.28 -14.41 -14.51
CA GLN A 314 0.85 -14.90 -15.31
C GLN A 314 2.17 -14.72 -14.56
N ILE A 315 2.35 -13.58 -13.88
CA ILE A 315 3.54 -13.29 -13.06
C ILE A 315 3.55 -14.19 -11.82
N TYR A 316 2.44 -14.26 -11.11
CA TYR A 316 2.30 -15.06 -9.89
C TYR A 316 0.96 -15.83 -9.88
N PRO A 317 0.95 -17.10 -10.29
CA PRO A 317 -0.29 -17.90 -10.44
C PRO A 317 -1.08 -18.12 -9.15
N ASP A 318 -0.43 -17.98 -7.99
CA ASP A 318 -1.03 -18.17 -6.67
C ASP A 318 -1.44 -16.82 -6.03
N ASP A 319 -1.69 -15.79 -6.86
CA ASP A 319 -2.20 -14.51 -6.40
C ASP A 319 -3.69 -14.57 -6.07
N SER A 320 -4.03 -14.36 -4.81
CA SER A 320 -5.41 -14.37 -4.35
C SER A 320 -6.18 -13.14 -4.81
N GLU A 321 -5.55 -11.95 -4.83
CA GLU A 321 -6.19 -10.70 -5.20
C GLU A 321 -6.57 -10.70 -6.67
N ALA A 322 -5.65 -11.09 -7.56
CA ALA A 322 -5.91 -11.28 -8.98
C ALA A 322 -6.99 -12.33 -9.24
N THR A 323 -6.91 -13.48 -8.56
CA THR A 323 -7.88 -14.57 -8.71
C THR A 323 -9.30 -14.10 -8.40
N TYR A 324 -9.49 -13.44 -7.25
CA TYR A 324 -10.82 -12.99 -6.85
C TYR A 324 -11.28 -11.74 -7.60
N GLY A 325 -10.39 -10.83 -7.96
CA GLY A 325 -10.67 -9.70 -8.83
C GLY A 325 -11.23 -10.14 -10.18
N LEU A 326 -10.56 -11.09 -10.81
CA LEU A 326 -10.98 -11.69 -12.09
C LEU A 326 -12.29 -12.45 -11.95
N ALA A 327 -12.45 -13.26 -10.92
CA ALA A 327 -13.69 -14.01 -10.69
C ALA A 327 -14.90 -13.09 -10.44
N LYS A 328 -14.69 -12.00 -9.70
CA LYS A 328 -15.72 -10.97 -9.46
C LYS A 328 -16.10 -10.27 -10.77
N LEU A 329 -15.12 -9.93 -11.60
CA LEU A 329 -15.34 -9.33 -12.91
C LEU A 329 -16.19 -10.27 -13.79
N TRP A 330 -15.82 -11.54 -13.91
CA TRP A 330 -16.56 -12.54 -14.70
C TRP A 330 -17.98 -12.79 -14.18
N THR A 331 -18.16 -12.79 -12.86
CA THR A 331 -19.50 -12.90 -12.25
C THR A 331 -20.39 -11.72 -12.64
N ARG A 332 -19.86 -10.50 -12.63
CA ARG A 332 -20.56 -9.29 -13.06
C ARG A 332 -20.92 -9.31 -14.55
N GLU A 333 -20.12 -9.98 -15.36
CA GLU A 333 -20.36 -10.18 -16.79
C GLU A 333 -21.28 -11.37 -17.11
N GLY A 334 -21.76 -12.10 -16.09
CA GLY A 334 -22.61 -13.29 -16.28
C GLY A 334 -21.83 -14.58 -16.56
N ARG A 335 -20.50 -14.56 -16.53
CA ARG A 335 -19.60 -15.73 -16.73
C ARG A 335 -19.40 -16.49 -15.40
N VAL A 336 -20.52 -16.82 -14.75
CA VAL A 336 -20.55 -17.35 -13.37
C VAL A 336 -19.82 -18.68 -13.23
N GLU A 337 -19.95 -19.59 -14.20
CA GLU A 337 -19.34 -20.92 -14.12
C GLU A 337 -17.80 -20.84 -14.28
N GLU A 338 -17.30 -19.93 -15.14
CA GLU A 338 -15.87 -19.67 -15.28
C GLU A 338 -15.29 -19.09 -13.98
N ALA A 339 -15.99 -18.13 -13.37
CA ALA A 339 -15.61 -17.56 -12.08
C ALA A 339 -15.54 -18.61 -10.98
N LYS A 340 -16.56 -19.48 -10.86
CA LYS A 340 -16.58 -20.58 -9.89
C LYS A 340 -15.44 -21.58 -10.11
N GLN A 341 -15.14 -21.91 -11.38
CA GLN A 341 -14.05 -22.83 -11.71
C GLN A 341 -12.69 -22.24 -11.31
N LEU A 342 -12.45 -20.96 -11.59
CA LEU A 342 -11.22 -20.25 -11.21
C LEU A 342 -11.03 -20.28 -9.68
N VAL A 343 -12.05 -19.86 -8.92
CA VAL A 343 -12.00 -19.82 -7.45
C VAL A 343 -11.81 -21.22 -6.87
N ARG A 344 -12.53 -22.23 -7.39
CA ARG A 344 -12.39 -23.60 -6.92
C ARG A 344 -10.97 -24.13 -7.12
N GLY A 345 -10.39 -23.92 -8.31
CA GLY A 345 -9.03 -24.33 -8.62
C GLY A 345 -8.00 -23.67 -7.71
N PHE A 346 -8.21 -22.38 -7.35
CA PHE A 346 -7.37 -21.69 -6.37
C PHE A 346 -7.54 -22.24 -4.96
N GLU A 347 -8.78 -22.40 -4.49
CA GLU A 347 -9.06 -22.92 -3.13
C GLU A 347 -8.66 -24.39 -2.90
N GLU A 348 -8.57 -25.17 -3.97
CA GLU A 348 -8.02 -26.54 -3.89
C GLU A 348 -6.53 -26.53 -3.56
N LYS A 349 -5.78 -25.57 -4.09
CA LYS A 349 -4.36 -25.36 -3.78
C LYS A 349 -4.13 -24.65 -2.44
N HIS A 350 -5.05 -23.73 -2.07
CA HIS A 350 -4.95 -22.87 -0.90
C HIS A 350 -6.17 -23.00 0.02
N PRO A 351 -6.36 -24.14 0.69
CA PRO A 351 -7.56 -24.42 1.49
C PRO A 351 -7.73 -23.49 2.69
N GLU A 352 -6.67 -22.84 3.16
CA GLU A 352 -6.70 -21.82 4.22
C GLU A 352 -7.48 -20.57 3.80
N GLN A 353 -7.47 -20.23 2.51
CA GLN A 353 -8.17 -19.05 1.97
C GLN A 353 -9.70 -19.16 2.05
N ARG A 354 -10.25 -20.36 2.11
CA ARG A 354 -11.70 -20.60 2.31
C ARG A 354 -12.25 -19.97 3.59
N LYS A 355 -11.38 -19.76 4.60
CA LYS A 355 -11.75 -19.16 5.89
C LYS A 355 -11.57 -17.65 5.92
N ASN A 356 -11.03 -17.04 4.89
CA ASN A 356 -10.82 -15.61 4.84
C ASN A 356 -12.19 -14.89 4.70
N PRO A 357 -12.63 -14.08 5.69
CA PRO A 357 -13.96 -13.46 5.67
C PRO A 357 -14.12 -12.44 4.52
N VAL A 358 -13.05 -11.81 4.08
CA VAL A 358 -13.07 -10.86 2.96
C VAL A 358 -13.46 -11.57 1.67
N TRP A 359 -12.92 -12.76 1.45
CA TRP A 359 -13.16 -13.55 0.26
C TRP A 359 -14.52 -14.27 0.30
N SER A 360 -14.87 -14.85 1.44
CA SER A 360 -16.11 -15.61 1.57
C SER A 360 -17.37 -14.74 1.40
N ALA A 361 -17.34 -13.48 1.78
CA ALA A 361 -18.46 -12.56 1.62
C ALA A 361 -18.65 -12.11 0.16
N SER A 362 -17.58 -12.00 -0.61
CA SER A 362 -17.65 -11.56 -2.02
C SER A 362 -18.30 -12.59 -2.95
N PHE A 363 -18.36 -13.88 -2.57
CA PHE A 363 -18.88 -14.98 -3.39
C PHE A 363 -20.11 -15.68 -2.81
N ARG A 364 -20.58 -15.30 -1.61
CA ARG A 364 -21.78 -15.86 -0.98
C ARG A 364 -23.03 -15.01 -1.16
N ALA A 365 -22.92 -13.86 -1.80
CA ALA A 365 -24.12 -13.12 -2.20
C ALA A 365 -24.87 -13.87 -3.31
N PRO A 366 -26.21 -13.94 -3.25
CA PRO A 366 -27.08 -14.86 -3.97
C PRO A 366 -27.03 -14.71 -5.47
#